data_f53c1d8ab123f1fab4babe0983121e33
#
_entry.id   f53c1d8ab123f1fab4babe0983121e33
#
_cell.length_a   1.000
_cell.length_b   1.000
_cell.length_c   1.000
_cell.angle_alpha   90.00
_cell.angle_beta   90.00
_cell.angle_gamma   90.00
#
_symmetry.space_group_name_H-M   'P 1'
#
loop_
_entity.id
_entity.type
_entity.pdbx_description
1 polymer ?
#
loop_
_entity_poly.entity_id
_entity_poly.type
_entity_poly.pdbx_seq_one_letter_code
_entity_poly.pdbx_strand_id
1 'polypeptide(L)'
;MENGLQKKYGLLTAIAMVIGIVIGSGVFFKAEKVLTATGGDLPLGIMAWGIGGLIMIICAYVFATMATRYEKVNGVVDYAEVTLGSKYGYFLGWFMAAIYYPTLTSVLAWVSARYACVLLGWSIVGSEAMTISCFFLLASYAVNALSPKLAGKLQVSTTVIKLIPL
;
A
#
# COMPACT_ATOMS: atom_id res chain seq x y z
N MET A 1 -13.65 31.66 -4.57
CA MET A 1 -13.52 30.60 -5.60
C MET A 1 -13.54 29.29 -4.86
N GLU A 2 -14.71 28.67 -4.73
CA GLU A 2 -14.85 27.34 -4.17
C GLU A 2 -14.32 26.32 -5.18
N ASN A 3 -13.05 25.98 -5.07
CA ASN A 3 -12.53 24.78 -5.73
C ASN A 3 -12.97 23.56 -4.90
N GLY A 4 -14.26 23.26 -4.94
CA GLY A 4 -14.81 22.07 -4.34
C GLY A 4 -14.14 20.84 -4.92
N LEU A 5 -13.67 19.94 -4.06
CA LEU A 5 -13.11 18.65 -4.42
C LEU A 5 -14.07 17.92 -5.37
N GLN A 6 -13.66 17.69 -6.62
CA GLN A 6 -14.47 16.95 -7.58
C GLN A 6 -14.36 15.45 -7.30
N LYS A 7 -15.51 14.80 -7.10
CA LYS A 7 -15.61 13.34 -6.96
C LYS A 7 -15.23 12.68 -8.30
N LYS A 8 -13.99 12.17 -8.42
CA LYS A 8 -13.50 11.47 -9.62
C LYS A 8 -13.72 9.97 -9.59
N TYR A 9 -13.94 9.38 -8.42
CA TYR A 9 -14.09 7.94 -8.23
C TYR A 9 -15.42 7.62 -7.56
N GLY A 10 -16.09 6.57 -8.04
CA GLY A 10 -17.27 6.00 -7.39
C GLY A 10 -16.90 5.17 -6.16
N LEU A 11 -17.88 4.84 -5.33
CA LEU A 11 -17.71 4.06 -4.10
C LEU A 11 -17.03 2.70 -4.36
N LEU A 12 -17.45 1.97 -5.39
CA LEU A 12 -16.87 0.68 -5.73
C LEU A 12 -15.37 0.80 -6.09
N THR A 13 -14.99 1.84 -6.83
CA THR A 13 -13.58 2.09 -7.16
C THR A 13 -12.77 2.42 -5.90
N ALA A 14 -13.32 3.24 -4.99
CA ALA A 14 -12.67 3.57 -3.74
C ALA A 14 -12.48 2.32 -2.86
N ILE A 15 -13.50 1.48 -2.72
CA ILE A 15 -13.43 0.20 -2.00
C ILE A 15 -12.37 -0.73 -2.62
N ALA A 16 -12.37 -0.88 -3.95
CA ALA A 16 -11.39 -1.71 -4.65
C ALA A 16 -9.95 -1.20 -4.47
N MET A 17 -9.75 0.11 -4.45
CA MET A 17 -8.43 0.71 -4.18
C MET A 17 -7.97 0.41 -2.75
N VAL A 18 -8.85 0.55 -1.74
CA VAL A 18 -8.51 0.25 -0.35
C VAL A 18 -8.20 -1.25 -0.18
N ILE A 19 -9.06 -2.13 -0.68
CA ILE A 19 -8.85 -3.58 -0.65
C ILE A 19 -7.55 -3.93 -1.37
N GLY A 20 -7.29 -3.34 -2.53
CA GLY A 20 -6.08 -3.59 -3.32
C GLY A 20 -4.78 -3.16 -2.64
N ILE A 21 -4.83 -2.16 -1.77
CA ILE A 21 -3.69 -1.73 -0.95
C ILE A 21 -3.53 -2.66 0.27
N VAL A 22 -4.61 -2.98 0.95
CA VAL A 22 -4.61 -3.81 2.17
C VAL A 22 -4.24 -5.26 1.85
N ILE A 23 -4.88 -5.86 0.83
CA ILE A 23 -4.55 -7.19 0.34
C ILE A 23 -3.34 -7.07 -0.61
N GLY A 24 -2.16 -6.96 -0.05
CA GLY A 24 -0.89 -6.97 -0.76
C GLY A 24 -0.27 -8.37 -0.79
N SER A 25 0.94 -8.46 -1.33
CA SER A 25 1.74 -9.70 -1.34
C SER A 25 1.93 -10.31 0.06
N GLY A 26 1.87 -9.49 1.10
CA GLY A 26 2.04 -9.94 2.48
C GLY A 26 1.05 -11.01 2.94
N VAL A 27 -0.16 -11.04 2.39
CA VAL A 27 -1.17 -12.07 2.73
C VAL A 27 -0.66 -13.48 2.38
N PHE A 28 0.10 -13.61 1.30
CA PHE A 28 0.55 -14.90 0.79
C PHE A 28 1.78 -15.48 1.50
N PHE A 29 2.65 -14.64 2.10
CA PHE A 29 3.90 -15.11 2.71
C PHE A 29 4.09 -14.72 4.18
N LYS A 30 3.32 -13.76 4.71
CA LYS A 30 3.47 -13.35 6.12
C LYS A 30 2.95 -14.40 7.10
N ALA A 31 1.99 -15.22 6.71
CA ALA A 31 1.47 -16.29 7.55
C ALA A 31 2.59 -17.26 7.96
N GLU A 32 3.42 -17.70 7.00
CA GLU A 32 4.60 -18.52 7.24
C GLU A 32 5.61 -17.84 8.18
N LYS A 33 5.85 -16.55 7.97
CA LYS A 33 6.78 -15.77 8.81
C LYS A 33 6.31 -15.65 10.27
N VAL A 34 5.01 -15.41 10.47
CA VAL A 34 4.42 -15.35 11.81
C VAL A 34 4.51 -16.72 12.48
N LEU A 35 4.17 -17.80 11.77
CA LEU A 35 4.22 -19.15 12.31
C LEU A 35 5.67 -19.56 12.67
N THR A 36 6.64 -19.20 11.84
CA THR A 36 8.05 -19.41 12.12
C THR A 36 8.51 -18.63 13.36
N ALA A 37 8.09 -17.37 13.49
CA ALA A 37 8.42 -16.50 14.61
C ALA A 37 7.80 -17.00 15.93
N THR A 38 6.67 -17.70 15.87
CA THR A 38 6.02 -18.32 17.04
C THR A 38 6.53 -19.75 17.32
N GLY A 39 7.61 -20.18 16.69
CA GLY A 39 8.19 -21.51 16.89
C GLY A 39 7.33 -22.66 16.36
N GLY A 40 6.43 -22.40 15.42
CA GLY A 40 5.44 -23.37 14.91
C GLY A 40 4.18 -23.50 15.73
N ASP A 41 4.03 -22.71 16.81
CA ASP A 41 2.83 -22.71 17.66
C ASP A 41 1.67 -22.00 16.92
N LEU A 42 0.72 -22.81 16.42
CA LEU A 42 -0.43 -22.31 15.66
C LEU A 42 -1.38 -21.44 16.51
N PRO A 43 -1.79 -21.81 17.73
CA PRO A 43 -2.57 -20.96 18.62
C PRO A 43 -1.95 -19.59 18.86
N LEU A 44 -0.65 -19.54 19.13
CA LEU A 44 0.09 -18.29 19.33
C LEU A 44 0.13 -17.45 18.04
N GLY A 45 0.30 -18.09 16.89
CA GLY A 45 0.25 -17.43 15.58
C GLY A 45 -1.12 -16.80 15.30
N ILE A 46 -2.21 -17.52 15.55
CA ILE A 46 -3.58 -17.01 15.40
C ILE A 46 -3.84 -15.85 16.36
N MET A 47 -3.39 -15.94 17.61
CA MET A 47 -3.54 -14.87 18.58
C MET A 47 -2.78 -13.60 18.15
N ALA A 48 -1.56 -13.74 17.63
CA ALA A 48 -0.78 -12.62 17.09
C ALA A 48 -1.52 -11.91 15.94
N TRP A 49 -2.11 -12.68 15.02
CA TRP A 49 -2.95 -12.13 13.94
C TRP A 49 -4.22 -11.46 14.48
N GLY A 50 -4.87 -12.04 15.47
CA GLY A 50 -6.06 -11.48 16.12
C GLY A 50 -5.78 -10.12 16.77
N ILE A 51 -4.69 -10.02 17.52
CA ILE A 51 -4.25 -8.76 18.14
C ILE A 51 -3.91 -7.72 17.06
N GLY A 52 -3.15 -8.11 16.05
CA GLY A 52 -2.84 -7.24 14.92
C GLY A 52 -4.10 -6.71 14.22
N GLY A 53 -5.07 -7.59 13.97
CA GLY A 53 -6.37 -7.23 13.39
C GLY A 53 -7.16 -6.24 14.25
N LEU A 54 -7.20 -6.46 15.56
CA LEU A 54 -7.87 -5.55 16.49
C LEU A 54 -7.24 -4.15 16.48
N ILE A 55 -5.92 -4.06 16.51
CA ILE A 55 -5.19 -2.78 16.41
C ILE A 55 -5.54 -2.08 15.09
N MET A 56 -5.56 -2.82 13.99
CA MET A 56 -5.90 -2.25 12.67
C MET A 56 -7.33 -1.72 12.62
N ILE A 57 -8.29 -2.40 13.25
CA ILE A 57 -9.68 -1.94 13.34
C ILE A 57 -9.76 -0.61 14.12
N ILE A 58 -9.07 -0.51 15.25
CA ILE A 58 -9.02 0.72 16.05
C ILE A 58 -8.41 1.86 15.23
N CYS A 59 -7.28 1.62 14.55
CA CYS A 59 -6.65 2.62 13.67
C CYS A 59 -7.58 3.05 12.53
N ALA A 60 -8.25 2.09 11.88
CA ALA A 60 -9.19 2.38 10.80
C ALA A 60 -10.36 3.26 11.28
N TYR A 61 -10.90 2.99 12.47
CA TYR A 61 -11.96 3.80 13.07
C TYR A 61 -11.50 5.23 13.35
N VAL A 62 -10.29 5.40 13.89
CA VAL A 62 -9.70 6.73 14.15
C VAL A 62 -9.55 7.50 12.83
N PHE A 63 -8.96 6.88 11.80
CA PHE A 63 -8.79 7.52 10.49
C PHE A 63 -10.13 7.83 9.81
N ALA A 64 -11.13 6.96 9.92
CA ALA A 64 -12.46 7.20 9.39
C ALA A 64 -13.12 8.43 10.08
N THR A 65 -12.99 8.53 11.39
CA THR A 65 -13.50 9.68 12.17
C THR A 65 -12.79 10.97 11.76
N MET A 66 -11.46 10.92 11.57
CA MET A 66 -10.69 12.07 11.10
C MET A 66 -11.10 12.49 9.67
N ALA A 67 -11.29 11.53 8.77
CA ALA A 67 -11.68 11.76 7.38
C ALA A 67 -13.07 12.42 7.27
N THR A 68 -14.01 12.03 8.13
CA THR A 68 -15.35 12.63 8.15
C THR A 68 -15.37 14.01 8.78
N ARG A 69 -14.46 14.29 9.70
CA ARG A 69 -14.41 15.58 10.40
C ARG A 69 -13.58 16.64 9.65
N TYR A 70 -12.54 16.19 8.95
CA TYR A 70 -11.60 17.06 8.24
C TYR A 70 -11.50 16.63 6.77
N GLU A 71 -12.33 17.22 5.93
CA GLU A 71 -12.35 16.96 4.47
C GLU A 71 -11.16 17.66 3.79
N LYS A 72 -9.96 17.10 3.95
CA LYS A 72 -8.73 17.59 3.34
C LYS A 72 -8.11 16.51 2.41
N VAL A 73 -7.19 16.90 1.56
CA VAL A 73 -6.70 16.09 0.42
C VAL A 73 -5.49 15.24 0.76
N ASN A 74 -4.64 15.69 1.71
CA ASN A 74 -3.35 15.05 1.99
C ASN A 74 -3.45 13.95 3.08
N GLY A 75 -4.66 13.61 3.53
CA GLY A 75 -4.91 12.51 4.46
C GLY A 75 -4.14 12.64 5.77
N VAL A 76 -3.23 11.69 6.05
CA VAL A 76 -2.48 11.61 7.31
C VAL A 76 -1.70 12.88 7.64
N VAL A 77 -1.17 13.58 6.62
CA VAL A 77 -0.41 14.82 6.81
C VAL A 77 -1.33 15.92 7.34
N ASP A 78 -2.52 16.06 6.75
CA ASP A 78 -3.51 17.04 7.19
C ASP A 78 -4.04 16.72 8.59
N TYR A 79 -4.20 15.43 8.92
CA TYR A 79 -4.63 15.02 10.27
C TYR A 79 -3.56 15.35 11.31
N ALA A 80 -2.28 15.15 11.00
CA ALA A 80 -1.18 15.55 11.87
C ALA A 80 -1.11 17.07 12.03
N GLU A 81 -1.33 17.83 10.97
CA GLU A 81 -1.36 19.29 11.02
C GLU A 81 -2.44 19.81 11.95
N VAL A 82 -3.66 19.25 11.84
CA VAL A 82 -4.81 19.67 12.65
C VAL A 82 -4.67 19.27 14.12
N THR A 83 -4.08 18.10 14.40
CA THR A 83 -4.00 17.57 15.76
C THR A 83 -2.76 18.02 16.51
N LEU A 84 -1.60 18.09 15.83
CA LEU A 84 -0.28 18.35 16.43
C LEU A 84 0.31 19.70 16.03
N GLY A 85 -0.31 20.36 15.04
CA GLY A 85 0.12 21.66 14.54
C GLY A 85 0.93 21.59 13.24
N SER A 86 1.05 22.76 12.59
CA SER A 86 1.62 22.90 11.23
C SER A 86 3.05 22.40 11.09
N LYS A 87 3.88 22.55 12.12
CA LYS A 87 5.26 22.05 12.11
C LYS A 87 5.30 20.53 11.97
N TYR A 88 4.47 19.81 12.71
CA TYR A 88 4.40 18.35 12.64
C TYR A 88 3.81 17.88 11.30
N GLY A 89 2.78 18.55 10.78
CA GLY A 89 2.26 18.30 9.44
C GLY A 89 3.35 18.43 8.36
N TYR A 90 4.15 19.49 8.42
CA TYR A 90 5.26 19.71 7.50
C TYR A 90 6.31 18.57 7.58
N PHE A 91 6.77 18.23 8.79
CA PHE A 91 7.74 17.14 8.98
C PHE A 91 7.20 15.81 8.49
N LEU A 92 5.94 15.50 8.80
CA LEU A 92 5.31 14.25 8.33
C LEU A 92 5.18 14.23 6.82
N GLY A 93 4.78 15.34 6.20
CA GLY A 93 4.70 15.46 4.74
C GLY A 93 6.06 15.24 4.07
N TRP A 94 7.11 15.88 4.60
CA TRP A 94 8.46 15.66 4.12
C TRP A 94 8.92 14.20 4.28
N PHE A 95 8.72 13.62 5.47
CA PHE A 95 9.06 12.21 5.72
C PHE A 95 8.35 11.26 4.77
N MET A 96 7.04 11.46 4.57
CA MET A 96 6.26 10.65 3.63
C MET A 96 6.78 10.78 2.19
N ALA A 97 7.05 11.99 1.72
CA ALA A 97 7.47 12.24 0.35
C ALA A 97 8.92 11.81 0.08
N ALA A 98 9.84 12.08 1.02
CA ALA A 98 11.27 11.86 0.80
C ALA A 98 11.75 10.47 1.23
N ILE A 99 11.12 9.86 2.22
CA ILE A 99 11.60 8.61 2.83
C ILE A 99 10.59 7.47 2.63
N TYR A 100 9.37 7.65 3.12
CA TYR A 100 8.41 6.55 3.22
C TYR A 100 7.97 6.00 1.85
N TYR A 101 7.42 6.84 0.98
CA TYR A 101 6.93 6.39 -0.32
C TYR A 101 8.03 5.88 -1.26
N PRO A 102 9.19 6.55 -1.40
CA PRO A 102 10.28 6.04 -2.23
C PRO A 102 10.80 4.69 -1.74
N THR A 103 11.00 4.53 -0.43
CA THR A 103 11.46 3.26 0.16
C THR A 103 10.44 2.14 -0.09
N LEU A 104 9.17 2.41 0.19
CA LEU A 104 8.10 1.43 -0.02
C LEU A 104 8.00 0.99 -1.49
N THR A 105 8.05 1.95 -2.41
CA THR A 105 7.96 1.68 -3.85
C THR A 105 9.16 0.86 -4.33
N SER A 106 10.37 1.18 -3.87
CA SER A 106 11.58 0.45 -4.20
C SER A 106 11.54 -1.00 -3.72
N VAL A 107 11.09 -1.22 -2.46
CA VAL A 107 10.93 -2.57 -1.91
C VAL A 107 9.91 -3.38 -2.71
N LEU A 108 8.76 -2.79 -3.05
CA LEU A 108 7.73 -3.47 -3.82
C LEU A 108 8.21 -3.81 -5.25
N ALA A 109 8.93 -2.91 -5.91
CA ALA A 109 9.51 -3.17 -7.22
C ALA A 109 10.55 -4.31 -7.16
N TRP A 110 11.41 -4.30 -6.15
CA TRP A 110 12.39 -5.36 -5.93
C TRP A 110 11.74 -6.73 -5.68
N VAL A 111 10.74 -6.79 -4.80
CA VAL A 111 9.99 -8.04 -4.55
C VAL A 111 9.31 -8.54 -5.82
N SER A 112 8.65 -7.64 -6.57
CA SER A 112 8.00 -8.00 -7.83
C SER A 112 9.00 -8.52 -8.87
N ALA A 113 10.18 -7.90 -8.96
CA ALA A 113 11.25 -8.35 -9.85
C ALA A 113 11.75 -9.76 -9.50
N ARG A 114 11.91 -10.07 -8.21
CA ARG A 114 12.31 -11.42 -7.77
C ARG A 114 11.29 -12.47 -8.16
N TYR A 115 9.99 -12.20 -8.00
CA TYR A 115 8.94 -13.12 -8.45
C TYR A 115 8.95 -13.30 -9.97
N ALA A 116 9.17 -12.22 -10.72
CA ALA A 116 9.31 -12.30 -12.17
C ALA A 116 10.53 -13.14 -12.59
N CYS A 117 11.68 -12.98 -11.92
CA CYS A 117 12.85 -13.81 -12.16
C CYS A 117 12.57 -15.29 -11.90
N VAL A 118 11.90 -15.61 -10.78
CA VAL A 118 11.51 -17.01 -10.49
C VAL A 118 10.63 -17.58 -11.60
N LEU A 119 9.64 -16.81 -12.07
CA LEU A 119 8.74 -17.23 -13.13
C LEU A 119 9.45 -17.48 -14.47
N LEU A 120 10.49 -16.67 -14.77
CA LEU A 120 11.28 -16.76 -15.99
C LEU A 120 12.46 -17.74 -15.88
N GLY A 121 12.69 -18.34 -14.71
CA GLY A 121 13.85 -19.20 -14.46
C GLY A 121 15.19 -18.45 -14.41
N TRP A 122 15.15 -17.13 -14.12
CA TRP A 122 16.33 -16.28 -14.04
C TRP A 122 16.86 -16.17 -12.61
N SER A 123 18.09 -15.65 -12.49
CA SER A 123 18.69 -15.40 -11.18
C SER A 123 17.90 -14.36 -10.39
N ILE A 124 17.54 -14.71 -9.14
CA ILE A 124 16.83 -13.82 -8.21
C ILE A 124 17.75 -12.77 -7.57
N VAL A 125 19.06 -12.91 -7.77
CA VAL A 125 20.09 -12.01 -7.25
C VAL A 125 21.03 -11.68 -8.42
N GLY A 126 21.22 -10.39 -8.69
CA GLY A 126 22.13 -9.96 -9.76
C GLY A 126 21.53 -8.89 -10.66
N SER A 127 22.13 -8.74 -11.83
CA SER A 127 21.79 -7.70 -12.82
C SER A 127 20.38 -7.86 -13.39
N GLU A 128 19.92 -9.10 -13.58
CA GLU A 128 18.58 -9.38 -14.13
C GLU A 128 17.48 -8.86 -13.19
N ALA A 129 17.55 -9.21 -11.91
CA ALA A 129 16.59 -8.77 -10.93
C ALA A 129 16.60 -7.23 -10.77
N MET A 130 17.78 -6.60 -10.80
CA MET A 130 17.91 -5.16 -10.74
C MET A 130 17.28 -4.48 -11.97
N THR A 131 17.55 -5.00 -13.17
CA THR A 131 16.98 -4.47 -14.42
C THR A 131 15.48 -4.55 -14.44
N ILE A 132 14.89 -5.68 -14.05
CA ILE A 132 13.43 -5.85 -13.97
C ILE A 132 12.83 -4.93 -12.89
N SER A 133 13.52 -4.75 -11.76
CA SER A 133 13.07 -3.83 -10.71
C SER A 133 13.01 -2.38 -11.23
N CYS A 134 14.05 -1.92 -11.92
CA CYS A 134 14.07 -0.61 -12.56
C CYS A 134 12.97 -0.47 -13.62
N PHE A 135 12.74 -1.50 -14.42
CA PHE A 135 11.65 -1.51 -15.40
C PHE A 135 10.29 -1.35 -14.71
N PHE A 136 10.00 -2.09 -13.63
CA PHE A 136 8.74 -1.94 -12.89
C PHE A 136 8.57 -0.56 -12.27
N LEU A 137 9.65 0.04 -11.75
CA LEU A 137 9.61 1.41 -11.23
C LEU A 137 9.27 2.41 -12.33
N LEU A 138 9.96 2.36 -13.46
CA LEU A 138 9.73 3.27 -14.58
C LEU A 138 8.33 3.07 -15.19
N ALA A 139 7.91 1.83 -15.39
CA ALA A 139 6.59 1.52 -15.93
C ALA A 139 5.46 1.99 -15.03
N SER A 140 5.56 1.74 -13.72
CA SER A 140 4.55 2.20 -12.77
C SER A 140 4.50 3.73 -12.68
N TYR A 141 5.65 4.40 -12.70
CA TYR A 141 5.72 5.85 -12.77
C TYR A 141 5.08 6.39 -14.05
N ALA A 142 5.44 5.84 -15.21
CA ALA A 142 4.90 6.27 -16.50
C ALA A 142 3.37 6.13 -16.55
N VAL A 143 2.82 4.99 -16.11
CA VAL A 143 1.36 4.77 -16.07
C VAL A 143 0.66 5.79 -15.19
N ASN A 144 1.21 6.07 -14.02
CA ASN A 144 0.61 7.03 -13.08
C ASN A 144 0.73 8.48 -13.58
N ALA A 145 1.86 8.85 -14.17
CA ALA A 145 2.10 10.19 -14.68
C ALA A 145 1.29 10.50 -15.95
N LEU A 146 1.19 9.53 -16.87
CA LEU A 146 0.51 9.72 -18.16
C LEU A 146 -1.01 9.66 -18.05
N SER A 147 -1.55 8.78 -17.21
CA SER A 147 -3.00 8.61 -17.09
C SER A 147 -3.44 8.09 -15.72
N PRO A 148 -3.83 8.99 -14.81
CA PRO A 148 -4.42 8.58 -13.52
C PRO A 148 -5.67 7.69 -13.67
N LYS A 149 -6.44 7.87 -14.74
CA LYS A 149 -7.60 7.02 -15.03
C LYS A 149 -7.19 5.58 -15.39
N LEU A 150 -6.09 5.44 -16.16
CA LEU A 150 -5.53 4.12 -16.49
C LEU A 150 -4.97 3.44 -15.25
N ALA A 151 -4.24 4.17 -14.41
CA ALA A 151 -3.74 3.67 -13.14
C ALA A 151 -4.88 3.16 -12.25
N GLY A 152 -5.98 3.89 -12.13
CA GLY A 152 -7.18 3.47 -11.40
C GLY A 152 -7.82 2.18 -11.97
N LYS A 153 -7.94 2.06 -13.29
CA LYS A 153 -8.45 0.84 -13.93
C LYS A 153 -7.54 -0.36 -13.70
N LEU A 154 -6.23 -0.19 -13.84
CA LEU A 154 -5.24 -1.23 -13.55
C LEU A 154 -5.31 -1.67 -12.08
N GLN A 155 -5.45 -0.73 -11.15
CA GLN A 155 -5.63 -1.02 -9.73
C GLN A 155 -6.87 -1.88 -9.47
N VAL A 156 -8.01 -1.55 -10.05
CA VAL A 156 -9.24 -2.34 -9.92
C VAL A 156 -9.07 -3.73 -10.53
N SER A 157 -8.55 -3.81 -11.76
CA SER A 157 -8.34 -5.10 -12.45
C SER A 157 -7.40 -6.02 -11.67
N THR A 158 -6.27 -5.50 -11.21
CA THR A 158 -5.30 -6.27 -10.42
C THR A 158 -5.87 -6.67 -9.06
N THR A 159 -6.75 -5.85 -8.47
CA THR A 159 -7.43 -6.21 -7.22
C THR A 159 -8.38 -7.39 -7.43
N VAL A 160 -9.16 -7.38 -8.50
CA VAL A 160 -10.05 -8.51 -8.85
C VAL A 160 -9.23 -9.79 -9.08
N ILE A 161 -8.15 -9.70 -9.87
CA ILE A 161 -7.26 -10.85 -10.14
C ILE A 161 -6.65 -11.42 -8.86
N LYS A 162 -6.24 -10.57 -7.92
CA LYS A 162 -5.68 -11.00 -6.62
C LYS A 162 -6.70 -11.72 -5.73
N LEU A 163 -7.98 -11.41 -5.85
CA LEU A 163 -9.03 -12.01 -5.03
C LEU A 163 -9.42 -13.41 -5.51
N ILE A 164 -9.12 -13.79 -6.76
CA ILE A 164 -9.46 -15.10 -7.31
C ILE A 164 -8.78 -16.26 -6.55
N PRO A 165 -7.47 -16.20 -6.20
CA PRO A 165 -6.79 -17.28 -5.49
C PRO A 165 -6.93 -17.22 -3.96
N LEU A 166 -7.64 -16.25 -3.39
CA LEU A 166 -7.91 -16.10 -1.95
C LEU A 166 -9.24 -16.76 -1.56
#